data_e58fb8a90d20e7735ef0a2334bf01a1e
#
_entry.id   e58fb8a90d20e7735ef0a2334bf01a1e
#
_cell.length_a   1.000
_cell.length_b   1.000
_cell.length_c   1.000
_cell.angle_alpha   90.00
_cell.angle_beta   90.00
_cell.angle_gamma   90.00
#
_symmetry.space_group_name_H-M   'P 1'
#
loop_
_entity.id
_entity.type
_entity.pdbx_description
1 polymer ?
#
loop_
_entity_poly.entity_id
_entity_poly.type
_entity_poly.pdbx_seq_one_letter_code
_entity_poly.pdbx_strand_id
1 'polypeptide(L)'
;MKFIDEATIRVEAGNGGRGAVAFRREKYIPKGGPDGGDGGDGGSIYLLADSGLNTLVDFRHKRVHRASHGESGAGRNRTGGSADDLYIGVPIGTRVKDTETGEMMGELLQHGEALLVAKGGFHGIGNARFKSSTNRAPRQFTPGSQGERRELKLELILLADVGLLGMPNAGKSSLIRKVSSARPKVADFPFTTLYPNLGVVRVDEERSFVIADVPGVIEGAAEGAGLGMRFLKHLERTRLLLHLVDIASSDSSADPCREVQLIADELARFSPELAARERWLVLNKKDLLTEEELAHRRTLVVNTLHWEGEVFAVSALTGEGINALIQALMARLAQLGQRYVPTPEHTHVEEEAWDPLQ
;
A
#
# COMPACT_ATOMS: atom_id res chain seq x y z
N MET A 1 -10.52 -9.55 -13.45
CA MET A 1 -10.35 -9.40 -11.99
C MET A 1 -10.89 -8.04 -11.61
N LYS A 2 -11.83 -7.94 -10.66
CA LYS A 2 -12.32 -6.65 -10.17
C LYS A 2 -11.23 -6.00 -9.33
N PHE A 3 -10.91 -4.74 -9.58
CA PHE A 3 -10.06 -3.94 -8.69
C PHE A 3 -10.87 -3.56 -7.46
N ILE A 4 -10.30 -3.73 -6.28
CA ILE A 4 -10.95 -3.40 -5.02
C ILE A 4 -9.99 -2.55 -4.22
N ASP A 5 -10.43 -1.35 -3.91
CA ASP A 5 -9.71 -0.32 -3.16
C ASP A 5 -10.09 -0.27 -1.68
N GLU A 6 -11.16 -0.97 -1.30
CA GLU A 6 -11.57 -1.10 0.09
C GLU A 6 -11.93 -2.54 0.44
N ALA A 7 -11.45 -3.01 1.57
CA ALA A 7 -11.81 -4.32 2.10
C ALA A 7 -11.92 -4.27 3.63
N THR A 8 -12.84 -5.06 4.17
CA THR A 8 -12.94 -5.25 5.62
C THR A 8 -12.49 -6.67 5.94
N ILE A 9 -11.55 -6.77 6.88
CA ILE A 9 -11.01 -8.05 7.37
C ILE A 9 -11.12 -8.12 8.89
N ARG A 10 -11.23 -9.34 9.39
CA ARG A 10 -11.15 -9.65 10.81
C ARG A 10 -9.83 -10.34 11.10
N VAL A 11 -9.08 -9.81 12.04
CA VAL A 11 -7.83 -10.36 12.53
C VAL A 11 -8.01 -10.88 13.94
N GLU A 12 -7.52 -12.10 14.20
CA GLU A 12 -7.59 -12.76 15.50
C GLU A 12 -6.19 -13.27 15.84
N ALA A 13 -5.49 -12.57 16.73
CA ALA A 13 -4.18 -13.01 17.21
C ALA A 13 -4.29 -14.27 18.07
N GLY A 14 -3.19 -14.99 18.18
CA GLY A 14 -3.13 -16.21 18.96
C GLY A 14 -3.23 -15.96 20.46
N ASN A 15 -3.92 -16.81 21.17
CA ASN A 15 -3.93 -16.79 22.63
C ASN A 15 -2.61 -17.36 23.18
N GLY A 16 -2.15 -16.87 24.32
CA GLY A 16 -1.05 -17.49 25.05
C GLY A 16 -1.43 -18.90 25.56
N GLY A 17 -0.48 -19.81 25.50
CA GLY A 17 -0.61 -21.14 26.06
C GLY A 17 -0.69 -21.10 27.59
N ARG A 18 -1.48 -21.99 28.19
CA ARG A 18 -1.59 -22.05 29.65
C ARG A 18 -0.34 -22.62 30.31
N GLY A 19 -0.03 -22.18 31.52
CA GLY A 19 0.97 -22.81 32.37
C GLY A 19 0.54 -24.19 32.85
N ALA A 20 1.50 -25.06 33.13
CA ALA A 20 1.23 -26.42 33.62
C ALA A 20 1.28 -26.49 35.14
N VAL A 21 0.48 -27.43 35.70
CA VAL A 21 0.62 -27.88 37.09
C VAL A 21 1.14 -29.31 37.07
N ALA A 22 2.39 -29.46 37.43
CA ALA A 22 3.04 -30.75 37.52
C ALA A 22 3.94 -30.83 38.79
N PHE A 23 4.17 -32.05 39.24
CA PHE A 23 5.07 -32.31 40.35
C PHE A 23 6.01 -33.46 39.95
N ARG A 24 7.30 -33.27 40.27
CA ARG A 24 8.32 -34.25 39.97
C ARG A 24 8.00 -35.59 40.69
N ARG A 25 7.93 -36.64 39.95
CA ARG A 25 7.73 -38.01 40.45
C ARG A 25 8.77 -38.92 39.82
N GLU A 26 9.68 -39.44 40.64
CA GLU A 26 10.70 -40.38 40.21
C GLU A 26 10.75 -41.55 41.18
N LYS A 27 11.39 -42.66 40.77
CA LYS A 27 11.41 -43.95 41.50
C LYS A 27 11.79 -43.79 42.97
N TYR A 28 12.65 -42.85 43.32
CA TYR A 28 13.13 -42.62 44.72
C TYR A 28 12.72 -41.25 45.26
N ILE A 29 11.86 -40.49 44.58
CA ILE A 29 11.40 -39.14 44.97
C ILE A 29 9.86 -39.11 44.93
N PRO A 30 9.15 -39.70 45.88
CA PRO A 30 7.68 -39.76 45.86
C PRO A 30 7.00 -38.39 46.11
N LYS A 31 7.70 -37.45 46.75
CA LYS A 31 7.22 -36.08 47.06
C LYS A 31 8.13 -35.03 46.44
N GLY A 32 8.29 -35.11 45.11
CA GLY A 32 9.07 -34.10 44.39
C GLY A 32 8.37 -32.72 44.37
N GLY A 33 9.18 -31.66 44.21
CA GLY A 33 8.67 -30.28 44.11
C GLY A 33 7.86 -30.01 42.84
N PRO A 34 7.29 -28.80 42.71
CA PRO A 34 6.58 -28.37 41.49
C PRO A 34 7.56 -28.35 40.33
N ASP A 35 7.12 -28.84 39.19
CA ASP A 35 7.89 -28.95 37.96
C ASP A 35 7.05 -28.62 36.68
N GLY A 36 5.92 -27.92 36.81
CA GLY A 36 5.13 -27.46 35.70
C GLY A 36 5.77 -26.25 35.03
N GLY A 37 6.01 -26.36 33.73
CA GLY A 37 6.55 -25.30 32.90
C GLY A 37 5.50 -24.26 32.47
N ASP A 38 5.98 -23.15 31.94
CA ASP A 38 5.15 -22.06 31.41
C ASP A 38 4.55 -22.45 30.06
N GLY A 39 3.50 -21.75 29.61
CA GLY A 39 3.03 -21.83 28.23
C GLY A 39 3.97 -21.11 27.26
N GLY A 40 3.64 -21.16 25.97
CA GLY A 40 4.24 -20.33 24.91
C GLY A 40 3.36 -19.12 24.59
N ASP A 41 3.92 -18.08 24.04
CA ASP A 41 3.19 -16.89 23.59
C ASP A 41 2.36 -17.21 22.34
N GLY A 42 1.22 -16.53 22.18
CA GLY A 42 0.43 -16.55 20.95
C GLY A 42 1.07 -15.71 19.86
N GLY A 43 0.89 -16.10 18.59
CA GLY A 43 1.39 -15.35 17.44
C GLY A 43 0.64 -14.03 17.26
N SER A 44 1.37 -12.97 16.94
CA SER A 44 0.82 -11.67 16.56
C SER A 44 0.47 -11.65 15.06
N ILE A 45 -0.28 -10.61 14.63
CA ILE A 45 -0.63 -10.43 13.22
C ILE A 45 -0.07 -9.09 12.73
N TYR A 46 0.66 -9.17 11.63
CA TYR A 46 1.24 -8.03 10.94
C TYR A 46 0.67 -7.93 9.52
N LEU A 47 0.41 -6.70 9.08
CA LEU A 47 0.25 -6.39 7.67
C LEU A 47 1.62 -6.03 7.09
N LEU A 48 1.98 -6.61 5.95
CA LEU A 48 3.27 -6.41 5.28
C LEU A 48 3.04 -5.80 3.90
N ALA A 49 3.64 -4.65 3.63
CA ALA A 49 3.55 -4.00 2.33
C ALA A 49 4.32 -4.77 1.26
N ASP A 50 3.64 -5.14 0.18
CA ASP A 50 4.20 -5.88 -0.94
C ASP A 50 3.99 -5.12 -2.26
N SER A 51 5.09 -4.79 -2.94
CA SER A 51 5.08 -4.14 -4.26
C SER A 51 4.53 -5.04 -5.38
N GLY A 52 4.48 -6.35 -5.17
CA GLY A 52 3.88 -7.31 -6.12
C GLY A 52 2.35 -7.33 -6.07
N LEU A 53 1.73 -6.74 -5.05
CA LEU A 53 0.29 -6.67 -4.88
C LEU A 53 -0.24 -5.30 -5.30
N ASN A 54 -1.33 -5.28 -6.09
CA ASN A 54 -1.93 -4.05 -6.62
C ASN A 54 -3.42 -3.89 -6.28
N THR A 55 -4.00 -4.81 -5.50
CA THR A 55 -5.44 -4.82 -5.21
C THR A 55 -5.73 -5.54 -3.90
N LEU A 56 -6.81 -5.16 -3.25
CA LEU A 56 -7.33 -5.80 -2.04
C LEU A 56 -8.35 -6.92 -2.35
N VAL A 57 -8.39 -7.42 -3.60
CA VAL A 57 -9.41 -8.40 -4.03
C VAL A 57 -9.40 -9.69 -3.23
N ASP A 58 -8.23 -10.17 -2.82
CA ASP A 58 -8.08 -11.43 -2.09
C ASP A 58 -8.76 -11.39 -0.72
N PHE A 59 -8.84 -10.20 -0.11
CA PHE A 59 -9.51 -9.99 1.17
C PHE A 59 -11.04 -10.09 1.11
N ARG A 60 -11.64 -10.01 -0.08
CA ARG A 60 -13.07 -10.34 -0.26
C ARG A 60 -13.36 -11.82 -0.09
N HIS A 61 -12.43 -12.65 -0.49
CA HIS A 61 -12.59 -14.11 -0.40
C HIS A 61 -12.15 -14.62 0.97
N LYS A 62 -11.02 -14.14 1.47
CA LYS A 62 -10.51 -14.50 2.79
C LYS A 62 -10.61 -13.30 3.73
N ARG A 63 -11.72 -13.21 4.45
CA ARG A 63 -12.02 -12.11 5.36
C ARG A 63 -11.51 -12.31 6.79
N VAL A 64 -11.18 -13.52 7.17
CA VAL A 64 -10.75 -13.85 8.55
C VAL A 64 -9.34 -14.39 8.51
N HIS A 65 -8.46 -13.78 9.29
CA HIS A 65 -7.06 -14.16 9.44
C HIS A 65 -6.80 -14.47 10.90
N ARG A 66 -6.24 -15.66 11.18
CA ARG A 66 -5.97 -16.14 12.52
C ARG A 66 -4.52 -16.54 12.66
N ALA A 67 -3.86 -16.02 13.70
CA ALA A 67 -2.56 -16.52 14.12
C ALA A 67 -2.70 -17.73 15.04
N SER A 68 -1.67 -18.53 15.12
CA SER A 68 -1.62 -19.73 15.96
C SER A 68 -1.57 -19.38 17.45
N HIS A 69 -2.13 -20.26 18.27
CA HIS A 69 -2.03 -20.13 19.72
C HIS A 69 -0.71 -20.69 20.22
N GLY A 70 -0.20 -20.15 21.32
CA GLY A 70 0.92 -20.71 22.04
C GLY A 70 0.57 -22.08 22.63
N GLU A 71 1.55 -22.98 22.69
CA GLU A 71 1.38 -24.29 23.28
C GLU A 71 1.31 -24.20 24.80
N SER A 72 0.58 -25.14 25.40
CA SER A 72 0.53 -25.26 26.86
C SER A 72 1.84 -25.79 27.40
N GLY A 73 2.24 -25.32 28.57
CA GLY A 73 3.35 -25.88 29.32
C GLY A 73 3.12 -27.33 29.71
N ALA A 74 4.20 -28.02 30.04
CA ALA A 74 4.15 -29.43 30.42
C ALA A 74 4.99 -29.73 31.68
N GLY A 75 4.90 -30.90 32.22
CA GLY A 75 5.72 -31.36 33.32
C GLY A 75 7.21 -31.41 32.95
N ARG A 76 8.08 -31.51 33.95
CA ARG A 76 9.58 -31.46 33.88
C ARG A 76 10.08 -30.08 33.40
N ASN A 77 9.43 -29.01 33.89
CA ASN A 77 9.73 -27.63 33.54
C ASN A 77 9.78 -27.35 32.02
N ARG A 78 9.01 -28.12 31.22
CA ARG A 78 8.97 -27.88 29.77
C ARG A 78 8.02 -26.73 29.46
N THR A 79 8.59 -25.65 28.94
CA THR A 79 7.85 -24.51 28.41
C THR A 79 7.16 -24.94 27.09
N GLY A 80 5.94 -24.51 26.88
CA GLY A 80 5.25 -24.66 25.60
C GLY A 80 5.93 -23.82 24.52
N GLY A 81 5.86 -24.26 23.27
CA GLY A 81 6.36 -23.48 22.11
C GLY A 81 5.55 -22.22 21.91
N SER A 82 6.22 -21.09 21.70
CA SER A 82 5.56 -19.87 21.22
C SER A 82 5.15 -20.03 19.76
N ALA A 83 4.02 -19.45 19.40
CA ALA A 83 3.51 -19.49 18.03
C ALA A 83 4.24 -18.44 17.17
N ASP A 84 4.38 -18.77 15.87
CA ASP A 84 4.92 -17.83 14.89
C ASP A 84 3.93 -16.70 14.61
N ASP A 85 4.46 -15.52 14.32
CA ASP A 85 3.68 -14.38 13.88
C ASP A 85 3.14 -14.58 12.46
N LEU A 86 1.93 -14.08 12.22
CA LEU A 86 1.28 -14.15 10.91
C LEU A 86 1.49 -12.83 10.15
N TYR A 87 2.15 -12.91 8.99
CA TYR A 87 2.32 -11.80 8.08
C TYR A 87 1.31 -11.89 6.94
N ILE A 88 0.55 -10.82 6.71
CA ILE A 88 -0.48 -10.71 5.67
C ILE A 88 -0.01 -9.66 4.67
N GLY A 89 0.27 -10.08 3.43
CA GLY A 89 0.68 -9.17 2.35
C GLY A 89 -0.46 -8.23 1.95
N VAL A 90 -0.17 -6.93 1.88
CA VAL A 90 -1.08 -5.89 1.38
C VAL A 90 -0.37 -5.01 0.36
N PRO A 91 -1.09 -4.38 -0.59
CA PRO A 91 -0.48 -3.45 -1.53
C PRO A 91 0.17 -2.26 -0.83
N ILE A 92 1.24 -1.72 -1.44
CA ILE A 92 1.80 -0.42 -1.03
C ILE A 92 0.71 0.66 -1.15
N GLY A 93 0.67 1.59 -0.18
CA GLY A 93 -0.36 2.63 -0.10
C GLY A 93 -1.64 2.16 0.56
N THR A 94 -1.60 1.07 1.33
CA THR A 94 -2.74 0.61 2.13
C THR A 94 -2.82 1.37 3.44
N ARG A 95 -3.95 2.03 3.66
CA ARG A 95 -4.35 2.64 4.94
C ARG A 95 -5.15 1.64 5.75
N VAL A 96 -4.87 1.58 7.04
CA VAL A 96 -5.51 0.65 7.98
C VAL A 96 -6.25 1.42 9.04
N LYS A 97 -7.55 1.16 9.17
CA LYS A 97 -8.41 1.74 10.22
C LYS A 97 -9.08 0.62 11.00
N ASP A 98 -9.16 0.80 12.30
CA ASP A 98 -10.00 -0.04 13.15
C ASP A 98 -11.47 0.37 12.96
N THR A 99 -12.36 -0.60 12.66
CA THR A 99 -13.78 -0.29 12.40
C THR A 99 -14.58 -0.02 13.66
N GLU A 100 -14.15 -0.54 14.81
CA GLU A 100 -14.83 -0.37 16.07
C GLU A 100 -14.53 1.00 16.71
N THR A 101 -13.24 1.39 16.68
CA THR A 101 -12.80 2.66 17.27
C THR A 101 -12.78 3.81 16.28
N GLY A 102 -12.74 3.52 14.98
CA GLY A 102 -12.54 4.50 13.91
C GLY A 102 -11.10 5.06 13.86
N GLU A 103 -10.20 4.56 14.68
CA GLU A 103 -8.82 5.00 14.79
C GLU A 103 -8.01 4.57 13.58
N MET A 104 -7.15 5.47 13.10
CA MET A 104 -6.17 5.15 12.06
C MET A 104 -4.97 4.46 12.71
N MET A 105 -4.79 3.18 12.42
CA MET A 105 -3.67 2.39 12.95
C MET A 105 -2.36 2.67 12.23
N GLY A 106 -2.41 3.03 10.94
CA GLY A 106 -1.23 3.37 10.15
C GLY A 106 -1.46 3.30 8.65
N GLU A 107 -0.41 3.63 7.91
CA GLU A 107 -0.34 3.55 6.46
C GLU A 107 0.93 2.79 6.07
N LEU A 108 0.83 1.92 5.09
CA LEU A 108 1.93 1.09 4.59
C LEU A 108 2.38 1.64 3.23
N LEU A 109 3.44 2.45 3.21
CA LEU A 109 3.86 3.24 2.05
C LEU A 109 5.11 2.69 1.35
N GLN A 110 5.88 1.82 2.00
CA GLN A 110 7.13 1.27 1.48
C GLN A 110 7.10 -0.25 1.43
N HIS A 111 7.73 -0.85 0.42
CA HIS A 111 7.87 -2.31 0.34
C HIS A 111 8.61 -2.86 1.56
N GLY A 112 8.09 -3.92 2.15
CA GLY A 112 8.66 -4.54 3.34
C GLY A 112 8.28 -3.85 4.67
N GLU A 113 7.57 -2.73 4.64
CA GLU A 113 7.03 -2.10 5.84
C GLU A 113 6.00 -3.00 6.50
N ALA A 114 6.12 -3.21 7.82
CA ALA A 114 5.25 -4.06 8.60
C ALA A 114 4.51 -3.25 9.67
N LEU A 115 3.20 -3.45 9.76
CA LEU A 115 2.32 -2.82 10.76
C LEU A 115 1.72 -3.89 11.66
N LEU A 116 1.97 -3.83 12.96
CA LEU A 116 1.32 -4.69 13.94
C LEU A 116 -0.16 -4.28 14.07
N VAL A 117 -1.07 -5.21 13.79
CA VAL A 117 -2.52 -4.97 13.81
C VAL A 117 -3.27 -5.75 14.87
N ALA A 118 -2.69 -6.83 15.39
CA ALA A 118 -3.24 -7.55 16.55
C ALA A 118 -2.10 -8.25 17.30
N LYS A 119 -1.96 -7.94 18.58
CA LYS A 119 -0.92 -8.52 19.44
C LYS A 119 -1.33 -9.89 19.98
N GLY A 120 -0.41 -10.84 19.93
CA GLY A 120 -0.57 -12.17 20.52
C GLY A 120 -0.69 -12.12 22.04
N GLY A 121 -1.40 -13.11 22.58
CA GLY A 121 -1.56 -13.26 24.02
C GLY A 121 -0.28 -13.73 24.69
N PHE A 122 -0.01 -13.20 25.89
CA PHE A 122 1.12 -13.59 26.71
C PHE A 122 0.90 -14.97 27.33
N HIS A 123 1.94 -15.75 27.47
CA HIS A 123 1.87 -17.12 28.00
C HIS A 123 1.42 -17.19 29.46
N GLY A 124 0.87 -18.29 29.84
CA GLY A 124 0.53 -18.63 31.23
C GLY A 124 1.73 -19.16 31.99
N ILE A 125 1.79 -18.87 33.28
CA ILE A 125 2.88 -19.24 34.18
C ILE A 125 2.61 -20.58 34.82
N GLY A 126 3.58 -21.49 34.78
CA GLY A 126 3.52 -22.81 35.40
C GLY A 126 3.74 -22.79 36.91
N ASN A 127 3.31 -23.86 37.60
CA ASN A 127 3.37 -23.92 39.04
C ASN A 127 4.81 -23.88 39.61
N ALA A 128 5.83 -24.21 38.84
CA ALA A 128 7.22 -24.15 39.29
C ALA A 128 7.65 -22.74 39.68
N ARG A 129 7.14 -21.69 39.01
CA ARG A 129 7.46 -20.28 39.29
C ARG A 129 6.77 -19.75 40.56
N PHE A 130 5.68 -20.35 41.01
CA PHE A 130 4.98 -19.95 42.24
C PHE A 130 5.56 -20.58 43.51
N LYS A 131 6.68 -21.31 43.39
CA LYS A 131 7.38 -21.88 44.52
C LYS A 131 8.03 -20.79 45.36
N SER A 132 7.71 -20.76 46.66
CA SER A 132 8.28 -19.84 47.62
C SER A 132 8.67 -20.57 48.92
N SER A 133 9.30 -19.86 49.88
CA SER A 133 9.64 -20.38 51.19
C SER A 133 8.41 -20.83 52.02
N THR A 134 7.29 -20.12 51.82
CA THR A 134 6.01 -20.39 52.49
C THR A 134 5.13 -21.37 51.72
N ASN A 135 5.22 -21.39 50.39
CA ASN A 135 4.47 -22.30 49.51
C ASN A 135 5.42 -23.21 48.71
N ARG A 136 5.78 -24.36 49.29
CA ARG A 136 6.75 -25.30 48.68
C ARG A 136 6.12 -26.21 47.62
N ALA A 137 4.78 -26.31 47.54
CA ALA A 137 4.07 -27.16 46.63
C ALA A 137 2.87 -26.45 45.99
N PRO A 138 3.08 -25.34 45.29
CA PRO A 138 1.99 -24.55 44.67
C PRO A 138 1.26 -25.33 43.62
N ARG A 139 -0.09 -25.20 43.60
CA ARG A 139 -0.97 -25.72 42.56
C ARG A 139 -1.54 -24.59 41.70
N GLN A 140 -1.00 -23.40 41.87
CA GLN A 140 -1.38 -22.22 41.08
C GLN A 140 -0.72 -22.28 39.70
N PHE A 141 -1.43 -21.78 38.72
CA PHE A 141 -0.94 -21.52 37.36
C PHE A 141 -1.75 -20.37 36.77
N THR A 142 -1.30 -19.76 35.68
CA THR A 142 -2.10 -18.79 34.94
C THR A 142 -2.50 -19.35 33.57
N PRO A 143 -3.70 -19.02 33.05
CA PRO A 143 -4.21 -19.59 31.81
C PRO A 143 -3.55 -19.03 30.53
N GLY A 144 -2.71 -18.01 30.64
CA GLY A 144 -2.29 -17.17 29.51
C GLY A 144 -3.36 -16.12 29.17
N SER A 145 -2.95 -15.08 28.52
CA SER A 145 -3.87 -14.01 28.08
C SER A 145 -4.48 -14.31 26.70
N GLN A 146 -5.61 -13.70 26.43
CA GLN A 146 -6.21 -13.76 25.12
C GLN A 146 -5.44 -12.84 24.15
N GLY A 147 -5.28 -13.28 22.90
CA GLY A 147 -4.81 -12.44 21.82
C GLY A 147 -5.85 -11.40 21.40
N GLU A 148 -5.39 -10.29 20.85
CA GLU A 148 -6.25 -9.23 20.36
C GLU A 148 -7.09 -9.68 19.18
N ARG A 149 -8.29 -9.12 19.07
CA ARG A 149 -9.21 -9.31 17.95
C ARG A 149 -9.69 -7.97 17.48
N ARG A 150 -9.58 -7.73 16.19
CA ARG A 150 -9.99 -6.45 15.59
C ARG A 150 -10.68 -6.69 14.27
N GLU A 151 -11.56 -5.77 13.92
CA GLU A 151 -12.11 -5.67 12.58
C GLU A 151 -11.50 -4.43 11.92
N LEU A 152 -10.80 -4.65 10.81
CA LEU A 152 -10.00 -3.63 10.14
C LEU A 152 -10.62 -3.29 8.80
N LYS A 153 -10.73 -2.00 8.51
CA LYS A 153 -10.99 -1.48 7.19
C LYS A 153 -9.67 -1.14 6.53
N LEU A 154 -9.38 -1.80 5.42
CA LEU A 154 -8.24 -1.53 4.55
C LEU A 154 -8.72 -0.62 3.41
N GLU A 155 -8.03 0.48 3.19
CA GLU A 155 -8.29 1.44 2.11
C GLU A 155 -7.00 1.62 1.30
N LEU A 156 -7.06 1.42 -0.01
CA LEU A 156 -5.92 1.69 -0.89
C LEU A 156 -5.90 3.19 -1.25
N ILE A 157 -4.88 3.92 -0.78
CA ILE A 157 -4.75 5.37 -0.98
C ILE A 157 -4.04 5.65 -2.30
N LEU A 158 -2.97 4.90 -2.60
CA LEU A 158 -2.20 5.02 -3.83
C LEU A 158 -2.85 4.16 -4.91
N LEU A 159 -3.42 4.81 -5.92
CA LEU A 159 -3.97 4.13 -7.08
C LEU A 159 -2.88 3.79 -8.09
N ALA A 160 -1.94 4.71 -8.28
CA ALA A 160 -0.81 4.59 -9.20
C ALA A 160 0.30 5.55 -8.79
N ASP A 161 1.53 5.25 -9.20
CA ASP A 161 2.65 6.14 -9.00
C ASP A 161 2.58 7.34 -9.97
N VAL A 162 2.10 7.09 -11.19
CA VAL A 162 2.04 8.05 -12.28
C VAL A 162 0.63 8.11 -12.85
N GLY A 163 0.05 9.31 -12.89
CA GLY A 163 -1.24 9.59 -13.52
C GLY A 163 -1.07 10.18 -14.92
N LEU A 164 -1.84 9.68 -15.90
CA LEU A 164 -1.86 10.24 -17.25
C LEU A 164 -2.95 11.30 -17.40
N LEU A 165 -2.56 12.45 -17.93
CA LEU A 165 -3.42 13.54 -18.36
C LEU A 165 -3.33 13.71 -19.87
N GLY A 166 -4.31 14.30 -20.47
CA GLY A 166 -4.32 14.65 -21.89
C GLY A 166 -5.68 14.53 -22.52
N MET A 167 -5.87 15.20 -23.63
CA MET A 167 -7.11 15.18 -24.42
C MET A 167 -7.44 13.78 -24.97
N PRO A 168 -8.68 13.50 -25.37
CA PRO A 168 -9.02 12.32 -26.14
C PRO A 168 -8.08 12.18 -27.34
N ASN A 169 -7.69 10.95 -27.67
CA ASN A 169 -6.79 10.64 -28.79
C ASN A 169 -5.35 11.17 -28.69
N ALA A 170 -4.93 11.80 -27.58
CA ALA A 170 -3.53 12.13 -27.31
C ALA A 170 -2.62 10.88 -27.22
N GLY A 171 -3.20 9.69 -27.12
CA GLY A 171 -2.48 8.42 -27.12
C GLY A 171 -2.22 7.81 -25.75
N LYS A 172 -2.93 8.24 -24.69
CA LYS A 172 -2.81 7.73 -23.33
C LYS A 172 -2.91 6.19 -23.25
N SER A 173 -3.99 5.63 -23.74
CA SER A 173 -4.21 4.18 -23.72
C SER A 173 -3.20 3.41 -24.58
N SER A 174 -2.71 4.03 -25.67
CA SER A 174 -1.63 3.46 -26.50
C SER A 174 -0.31 3.43 -25.74
N LEU A 175 0.01 4.50 -25.01
CA LEU A 175 1.20 4.57 -24.17
C LEU A 175 1.17 3.48 -23.09
N ILE A 176 0.07 3.35 -22.35
CA ILE A 176 -0.06 2.30 -21.31
C ILE A 176 0.13 0.91 -21.91
N ARG A 177 -0.50 0.62 -23.06
CA ARG A 177 -0.32 -0.69 -23.72
C ARG A 177 1.12 -0.94 -24.11
N LYS A 178 1.86 0.10 -24.51
CA LYS A 178 3.25 -0.02 -24.95
C LYS A 178 4.22 -0.22 -23.79
N VAL A 179 4.00 0.46 -22.65
CA VAL A 179 4.90 0.42 -21.49
C VAL A 179 4.56 -0.70 -20.51
N SER A 180 3.34 -1.21 -20.53
CA SER A 180 2.91 -2.24 -19.59
C SER A 180 3.50 -3.60 -19.92
N SER A 181 4.14 -4.24 -18.94
CA SER A 181 4.70 -5.59 -19.04
C SER A 181 3.63 -6.69 -19.14
N ALA A 182 2.41 -6.39 -18.74
CA ALA A 182 1.24 -7.25 -18.87
C ALA A 182 0.13 -6.50 -19.61
N ARG A 183 -0.84 -7.22 -20.18
CA ARG A 183 -2.02 -6.55 -20.77
C ARG A 183 -2.63 -5.62 -19.73
N PRO A 184 -2.84 -4.32 -20.06
CA PRO A 184 -3.44 -3.37 -19.13
C PRO A 184 -4.75 -3.95 -18.58
N LYS A 185 -4.89 -3.95 -17.28
CA LYS A 185 -6.12 -4.40 -16.63
C LYS A 185 -7.05 -3.20 -16.50
N VAL A 186 -8.25 -3.35 -17.02
CA VAL A 186 -9.35 -2.44 -16.73
C VAL A 186 -9.80 -2.73 -15.30
N ALA A 187 -9.69 -1.75 -14.42
CA ALA A 187 -10.11 -1.90 -13.05
C ALA A 187 -11.58 -1.50 -12.91
N ASP A 188 -12.40 -2.45 -12.47
CA ASP A 188 -13.82 -2.21 -12.13
C ASP A 188 -13.90 -1.54 -10.76
N PHE A 189 -14.03 -0.22 -10.73
CA PHE A 189 -14.36 0.48 -9.47
C PHE A 189 -15.86 0.42 -9.24
N PRO A 190 -16.32 -0.01 -8.06
CA PRO A 190 -17.71 0.13 -7.70
C PRO A 190 -18.06 1.61 -7.68
N PHE A 191 -19.09 2.00 -8.41
CA PHE A 191 -19.61 3.38 -8.58
C PHE A 191 -19.01 4.23 -9.70
N THR A 192 -18.20 3.69 -10.61
CA THR A 192 -17.74 4.41 -11.81
C THR A 192 -18.24 3.72 -13.07
N THR A 193 -18.82 4.49 -13.98
CA THR A 193 -19.20 4.02 -15.33
C THR A 193 -18.02 4.00 -16.31
N LEU A 194 -16.87 4.57 -15.87
CA LEU A 194 -15.62 4.61 -16.61
C LEU A 194 -14.52 3.99 -15.73
N TYR A 195 -13.78 3.04 -16.25
CA TYR A 195 -12.77 2.29 -15.53
C TYR A 195 -11.38 2.83 -15.87
N PRO A 196 -10.53 3.19 -14.90
CA PRO A 196 -9.15 3.53 -15.19
C PRO A 196 -8.41 2.31 -15.73
N ASN A 197 -7.62 2.52 -16.78
CA ASN A 197 -6.68 1.52 -17.26
C ASN A 197 -5.40 1.62 -16.44
N LEU A 198 -5.08 0.57 -15.70
CA LEU A 198 -3.83 0.46 -14.94
C LEU A 198 -2.82 -0.36 -15.72
N GLY A 199 -1.59 0.14 -15.82
CA GLY A 199 -0.46 -0.57 -16.41
C GLY A 199 0.69 -0.68 -15.41
N VAL A 200 1.25 -1.88 -15.24
CA VAL A 200 2.46 -2.09 -14.47
C VAL A 200 3.65 -1.98 -15.42
N VAL A 201 4.50 -1.00 -15.19
CA VAL A 201 5.72 -0.75 -15.95
C VAL A 201 6.88 -1.39 -15.19
N ARG A 202 7.49 -2.42 -15.77
CA ARG A 202 8.72 -3.02 -15.25
C ARG A 202 9.91 -2.36 -15.89
N VAL A 203 10.81 -1.86 -15.07
CA VAL A 203 12.09 -1.28 -15.51
C VAL A 203 13.17 -2.36 -15.52
N ASP A 204 13.19 -3.19 -14.48
CA ASP A 204 14.05 -4.37 -14.32
C ASP A 204 13.35 -5.43 -13.43
N GLU A 205 14.11 -6.43 -12.94
CA GLU A 205 13.56 -7.52 -12.12
C GLU A 205 13.04 -7.06 -10.76
N GLU A 206 13.63 -5.99 -10.20
CA GLU A 206 13.34 -5.50 -8.85
C GLU A 206 12.52 -4.20 -8.84
N ARG A 207 12.53 -3.43 -9.94
CA ARG A 207 11.92 -2.10 -9.99
C ARG A 207 10.77 -2.04 -10.97
N SER A 208 9.62 -1.66 -10.44
CA SER A 208 8.40 -1.41 -11.22
C SER A 208 7.62 -0.25 -10.63
N PHE A 209 6.76 0.36 -11.44
CA PHE A 209 5.80 1.36 -10.99
C PHE A 209 4.46 1.19 -11.71
N VAL A 210 3.42 1.75 -11.14
CA VAL A 210 2.07 1.69 -11.69
C VAL A 210 1.73 3.01 -12.38
N ILE A 211 1.22 2.92 -13.61
CA ILE A 211 0.71 4.05 -14.38
C ILE A 211 -0.80 3.90 -14.56
N ALA A 212 -1.55 4.97 -14.34
CA ALA A 212 -3.00 5.00 -14.50
C ALA A 212 -3.41 5.95 -15.64
N ASP A 213 -4.23 5.44 -16.57
CA ASP A 213 -5.00 6.28 -17.48
C ASP A 213 -6.31 6.66 -16.79
N VAL A 214 -6.46 7.92 -16.51
CA VAL A 214 -7.69 8.46 -15.94
C VAL A 214 -8.52 9.06 -17.08
N PRO A 215 -9.49 8.31 -17.63
CA PRO A 215 -10.36 8.83 -18.68
C PRO A 215 -11.26 9.90 -18.09
N GLY A 216 -11.48 11.01 -18.83
CA GLY A 216 -12.55 11.95 -18.50
C GLY A 216 -12.15 13.33 -17.97
N VAL A 217 -10.88 13.73 -18.08
CA VAL A 217 -10.52 15.16 -18.01
C VAL A 217 -10.90 15.76 -19.37
N ILE A 218 -12.14 16.20 -19.53
CA ILE A 218 -12.71 16.79 -20.76
C ILE A 218 -13.66 17.91 -20.34
N GLU A 219 -13.80 18.91 -21.21
CA GLU A 219 -14.73 20.04 -21.09
C GLU A 219 -16.05 19.69 -20.40
N GLY A 220 -16.35 20.35 -19.28
CA GLY A 220 -17.59 20.20 -18.52
C GLY A 220 -17.55 19.30 -17.28
N ALA A 221 -16.42 18.71 -16.93
CA ALA A 221 -16.31 17.88 -15.71
C ALA A 221 -16.52 18.72 -14.41
N ALA A 222 -16.21 20.01 -14.43
CA ALA A 222 -16.45 20.95 -13.34
C ALA A 222 -17.91 21.44 -13.25
N GLU A 223 -18.72 21.30 -14.31
CA GLU A 223 -20.07 21.90 -14.39
C GLU A 223 -21.21 20.96 -13.96
N GLY A 224 -20.94 19.89 -13.24
CA GLY A 224 -22.03 19.26 -12.50
C GLY A 224 -22.48 17.86 -12.90
N ALA A 225 -21.86 17.20 -13.87
CA ALA A 225 -22.11 15.78 -14.09
C ALA A 225 -21.13 14.94 -13.25
N GLY A 226 -21.36 14.75 -11.97
CA GLY A 226 -20.60 14.06 -10.92
C GLY A 226 -19.58 12.95 -11.26
N LEU A 227 -19.35 12.66 -12.53
CA LEU A 227 -18.37 11.70 -13.05
C LEU A 227 -16.95 12.27 -13.06
N GLY A 228 -16.73 13.52 -13.52
CA GLY A 228 -15.39 14.13 -13.58
C GLY A 228 -14.75 14.30 -12.20
N MET A 229 -15.51 14.75 -11.20
CA MET A 229 -15.03 14.95 -9.84
C MET A 229 -14.54 13.65 -9.16
N ARG A 230 -15.16 12.52 -9.46
CA ARG A 230 -14.71 11.23 -8.90
C ARG A 230 -13.39 10.76 -9.50
N PHE A 231 -13.15 11.08 -10.77
CA PHE A 231 -11.90 10.74 -11.46
C PHE A 231 -10.72 11.58 -11.01
N LEU A 232 -10.92 12.87 -10.80
CA LEU A 232 -9.88 13.76 -10.31
C LEU A 232 -9.39 13.36 -8.90
N LYS A 233 -10.28 12.80 -8.06
CA LYS A 233 -9.89 12.17 -6.78
C LYS A 233 -8.91 11.00 -6.94
N HIS A 234 -8.94 10.29 -8.05
CA HIS A 234 -7.97 9.23 -8.32
C HIS A 234 -6.60 9.79 -8.68
N LEU A 235 -6.55 10.96 -9.36
CA LEU A 235 -5.28 11.65 -9.62
C LEU A 235 -4.64 12.22 -8.36
N GLU A 236 -5.41 12.60 -7.35
CA GLU A 236 -4.89 12.97 -6.03
C GLU A 236 -4.08 11.84 -5.38
N ARG A 237 -4.34 10.60 -5.79
CA ARG A 237 -3.68 9.39 -5.32
C ARG A 237 -2.48 8.97 -6.19
N THR A 238 -1.94 9.87 -6.99
CA THR A 238 -0.72 9.66 -7.79
C THR A 238 0.42 10.54 -7.29
N ARG A 239 1.65 10.14 -7.55
CA ARG A 239 2.85 10.86 -7.08
C ARG A 239 3.32 11.89 -8.10
N LEU A 240 3.16 11.60 -9.38
CA LEU A 240 3.59 12.40 -10.51
C LEU A 240 2.55 12.34 -11.63
N LEU A 241 2.43 13.40 -12.40
CA LEU A 241 1.50 13.50 -13.52
C LEU A 241 2.26 13.57 -14.85
N LEU A 242 1.85 12.78 -15.84
CA LEU A 242 2.29 12.88 -17.21
C LEU A 242 1.20 13.53 -18.06
N HIS A 243 1.49 14.68 -18.61
CA HIS A 243 0.60 15.38 -19.51
C HIS A 243 0.94 15.04 -20.96
N LEU A 244 0.14 14.14 -21.55
CA LEU A 244 0.30 13.73 -22.94
C LEU A 244 -0.37 14.72 -23.88
N VAL A 245 0.37 15.13 -24.90
CA VAL A 245 -0.08 16.05 -25.95
C VAL A 245 0.20 15.44 -27.33
N ASP A 246 -0.74 15.53 -28.24
CA ASP A 246 -0.53 15.20 -29.64
C ASP A 246 0.22 16.33 -30.35
N ILE A 247 1.54 16.17 -30.53
CA ILE A 247 2.38 17.19 -31.17
C ILE A 247 2.23 17.22 -32.70
N ALA A 248 1.67 16.18 -33.29
CA ALA A 248 1.53 16.02 -34.72
C ALA A 248 0.13 16.31 -35.24
N SER A 249 -0.80 16.80 -34.40
CA SER A 249 -2.16 17.07 -34.83
C SER A 249 -2.18 17.92 -36.11
N SER A 250 -2.88 17.42 -37.10
CA SER A 250 -3.11 18.09 -38.38
C SER A 250 -4.37 18.96 -38.37
N ASP A 251 -5.15 18.88 -37.31
CA ASP A 251 -6.31 19.70 -37.09
C ASP A 251 -5.88 21.14 -36.74
N SER A 252 -6.17 22.09 -37.60
CA SER A 252 -5.85 23.52 -37.39
C SER A 252 -6.58 24.11 -36.17
N SER A 253 -7.58 23.43 -35.63
CA SER A 253 -8.29 23.81 -34.40
C SER A 253 -7.67 23.24 -33.13
N ALA A 254 -6.79 22.24 -33.24
CA ALA A 254 -6.12 21.60 -32.12
C ALA A 254 -4.76 22.28 -31.87
N ASP A 255 -4.76 23.27 -30.97
CA ASP A 255 -3.54 23.91 -30.46
C ASP A 255 -3.03 23.17 -29.23
N PRO A 256 -1.84 22.52 -29.32
CA PRO A 256 -1.24 21.82 -28.17
C PRO A 256 -1.11 22.68 -26.92
N CYS A 257 -0.80 23.97 -27.08
CA CYS A 257 -0.66 24.88 -25.94
C CYS A 257 -2.01 25.13 -25.26
N ARG A 258 -3.05 25.33 -26.03
CA ARG A 258 -4.40 25.51 -25.53
C ARG A 258 -4.92 24.27 -24.80
N GLU A 259 -4.64 23.08 -25.33
CA GLU A 259 -5.02 21.82 -24.68
C GLU A 259 -4.37 21.66 -23.30
N VAL A 260 -3.07 21.97 -23.20
CA VAL A 260 -2.33 21.91 -21.92
C VAL A 260 -2.92 22.92 -20.92
N GLN A 261 -3.24 24.13 -21.38
CA GLN A 261 -3.82 25.16 -20.53
C GLN A 261 -5.20 24.78 -20.01
N LEU A 262 -6.07 24.28 -20.87
CA LEU A 262 -7.41 23.83 -20.48
C LEU A 262 -7.37 22.78 -19.38
N ILE A 263 -6.51 21.77 -19.50
CA ILE A 263 -6.36 20.73 -18.48
C ILE A 263 -5.75 21.30 -17.20
N ALA A 264 -4.79 22.23 -17.30
CA ALA A 264 -4.21 22.88 -16.14
C ALA A 264 -5.25 23.70 -15.36
N ASP A 265 -6.10 24.44 -16.07
CA ASP A 265 -7.18 25.21 -15.46
C ASP A 265 -8.24 24.32 -14.81
N GLU A 266 -8.55 23.17 -15.40
CA GLU A 266 -9.48 22.20 -14.83
C GLU A 266 -8.93 21.57 -13.55
N LEU A 267 -7.64 21.19 -13.52
CA LEU A 267 -6.97 20.71 -12.31
C LEU A 267 -6.99 21.76 -11.19
N ALA A 268 -6.73 23.01 -11.53
CA ALA A 268 -6.72 24.12 -10.56
C ALA A 268 -8.12 24.40 -9.96
N ARG A 269 -9.17 24.26 -10.77
CA ARG A 269 -10.56 24.39 -10.31
C ARG A 269 -10.97 23.24 -9.38
N PHE A 270 -10.42 22.05 -9.61
CA PHE A 270 -10.75 20.87 -8.82
C PHE A 270 -10.02 20.85 -7.48
N SER A 271 -8.69 20.94 -7.46
CA SER A 271 -7.85 20.87 -6.26
C SER A 271 -6.56 21.65 -6.45
N PRO A 272 -6.30 22.66 -5.61
CA PRO A 272 -5.01 23.38 -5.61
C PRO A 272 -3.81 22.45 -5.41
N GLU A 273 -3.98 21.40 -4.60
CA GLU A 273 -2.93 20.40 -4.33
C GLU A 273 -2.59 19.61 -5.59
N LEU A 274 -3.62 19.21 -6.36
CA LEU A 274 -3.43 18.51 -7.62
C LEU A 274 -2.82 19.39 -8.69
N ALA A 275 -3.20 20.66 -8.75
CA ALA A 275 -2.63 21.65 -9.66
C ALA A 275 -1.14 21.92 -9.39
N ALA A 276 -0.75 21.91 -8.10
CA ALA A 276 0.64 22.10 -7.66
C ALA A 276 1.50 20.85 -7.81
N ARG A 277 0.90 19.69 -8.14
CA ARG A 277 1.65 18.44 -8.30
C ARG A 277 2.61 18.50 -9.47
N GLU A 278 3.78 17.86 -9.31
CA GLU A 278 4.79 17.80 -10.36
C GLU A 278 4.20 17.17 -11.64
N ARG A 279 4.32 17.88 -12.75
CA ARG A 279 3.84 17.45 -14.06
C ARG A 279 4.97 17.46 -15.07
N TRP A 280 5.04 16.39 -15.87
CA TRP A 280 5.97 16.28 -16.99
C TRP A 280 5.18 16.34 -18.30
N LEU A 281 5.70 17.04 -19.27
CA LEU A 281 5.08 17.17 -20.59
C LEU A 281 5.58 16.07 -21.52
N VAL A 282 4.68 15.32 -22.11
CA VAL A 282 4.99 14.23 -23.04
C VAL A 282 4.39 14.53 -24.40
N LEU A 283 5.25 14.92 -25.34
CA LEU A 283 4.91 15.20 -26.72
C LEU A 283 4.85 13.88 -27.50
N ASN A 284 3.63 13.37 -27.72
CA ASN A 284 3.40 12.09 -28.36
C ASN A 284 3.21 12.23 -29.87
N LYS A 285 3.32 11.10 -30.60
CA LYS A 285 3.21 10.97 -32.05
C LYS A 285 4.36 11.64 -32.82
N LYS A 286 5.56 11.65 -32.22
CA LYS A 286 6.75 12.21 -32.87
C LYS A 286 7.08 11.49 -34.18
N ASP A 287 6.64 10.25 -34.36
CA ASP A 287 6.81 9.44 -35.57
C ASP A 287 6.16 10.02 -36.83
N LEU A 288 5.24 10.98 -36.66
CA LEU A 288 4.57 11.68 -37.75
C LEU A 288 5.28 12.98 -38.18
N LEU A 289 6.38 13.34 -37.54
CA LEU A 289 7.11 14.58 -37.78
C LEU A 289 8.58 14.29 -38.14
N THR A 290 9.18 15.19 -38.91
CA THR A 290 10.62 15.21 -39.07
C THR A 290 11.31 15.73 -37.81
N GLU A 291 12.61 15.45 -37.63
CA GLU A 291 13.35 15.94 -36.46
C GLU A 291 13.36 17.48 -36.37
N GLU A 292 13.43 18.17 -37.51
CA GLU A 292 13.38 19.63 -37.58
C GLU A 292 12.03 20.19 -37.14
N GLU A 293 10.93 19.60 -37.64
CA GLU A 293 9.57 19.95 -37.25
C GLU A 293 9.31 19.69 -35.76
N LEU A 294 9.78 18.55 -35.26
CA LEU A 294 9.68 18.21 -33.85
C LEU A 294 10.41 19.22 -32.97
N ALA A 295 11.64 19.57 -33.32
CA ALA A 295 12.44 20.54 -32.57
C ALA A 295 11.76 21.93 -32.57
N HIS A 296 11.23 22.36 -33.74
CA HIS A 296 10.50 23.62 -33.84
C HIS A 296 9.24 23.63 -32.97
N ARG A 297 8.38 22.64 -33.13
CA ARG A 297 7.13 22.54 -32.35
C ARG A 297 7.38 22.40 -30.86
N ARG A 298 8.38 21.58 -30.45
CA ARG A 298 8.80 21.47 -29.06
C ARG A 298 9.16 22.81 -28.46
N THR A 299 10.02 23.61 -29.18
CA THR A 299 10.45 24.93 -28.74
C THR A 299 9.27 25.87 -28.62
N LEU A 300 8.37 25.86 -29.60
CA LEU A 300 7.17 26.67 -29.57
C LEU A 300 6.29 26.36 -28.35
N VAL A 301 6.00 25.10 -28.10
CA VAL A 301 5.16 24.67 -26.95
C VAL A 301 5.79 25.05 -25.62
N VAL A 302 7.08 24.75 -25.42
CA VAL A 302 7.81 25.09 -24.20
C VAL A 302 7.82 26.60 -23.93
N ASN A 303 8.10 27.41 -24.95
CA ASN A 303 8.16 28.86 -24.80
C ASN A 303 6.78 29.47 -24.57
N THR A 304 5.75 29.01 -25.29
CA THR A 304 4.40 29.57 -25.17
C THR A 304 3.79 29.22 -23.79
N LEU A 305 4.06 28.04 -23.26
CA LEU A 305 3.57 27.61 -21.95
C LEU A 305 4.45 28.06 -20.78
N HIS A 306 5.63 28.67 -21.06
CA HIS A 306 6.66 28.93 -20.04
C HIS A 306 6.92 27.69 -19.18
N TRP A 307 7.06 26.51 -19.85
CA TRP A 307 7.15 25.23 -19.18
C TRP A 307 8.49 25.01 -18.51
N GLU A 308 8.51 24.87 -17.19
CA GLU A 308 9.73 24.68 -16.38
C GLU A 308 10.00 23.20 -16.06
N GLY A 309 9.03 22.30 -16.27
CA GLY A 309 9.15 20.86 -16.00
C GLY A 309 9.86 20.09 -17.11
N GLU A 310 10.08 18.81 -16.87
CA GLU A 310 10.66 17.89 -17.86
C GLU A 310 9.77 17.75 -19.10
N VAL A 311 10.42 17.63 -20.27
CA VAL A 311 9.73 17.49 -21.56
C VAL A 311 10.32 16.32 -22.36
N PHE A 312 9.49 15.34 -22.66
CA PHE A 312 9.84 14.17 -23.45
C PHE A 312 9.09 14.13 -24.77
N ALA A 313 9.78 13.74 -25.84
CA ALA A 313 9.15 13.46 -27.14
C ALA A 313 9.16 11.95 -27.38
N VAL A 314 7.97 11.38 -27.56
CA VAL A 314 7.79 9.94 -27.68
C VAL A 314 6.86 9.55 -28.84
N SER A 315 6.94 8.30 -29.27
CA SER A 315 5.89 7.66 -30.06
C SER A 315 5.34 6.48 -29.28
N ALA A 316 4.09 6.57 -28.84
CA ALA A 316 3.38 5.47 -28.22
C ALA A 316 3.13 4.31 -29.22
N LEU A 317 3.18 4.57 -30.54
CA LEU A 317 3.01 3.58 -31.58
C LEU A 317 4.30 2.79 -31.83
N THR A 318 5.39 3.47 -32.15
CA THR A 318 6.68 2.84 -32.47
C THR A 318 7.44 2.40 -31.21
N GLY A 319 7.31 3.12 -30.11
CA GLY A 319 8.06 2.92 -28.87
C GLY A 319 9.27 3.83 -28.74
N GLU A 320 9.52 4.69 -29.71
CA GLU A 320 10.65 5.58 -29.71
C GLU A 320 10.55 6.63 -28.60
N GLY A 321 11.64 6.90 -27.88
CA GLY A 321 11.69 7.80 -26.74
C GLY A 321 11.10 7.26 -25.43
N ILE A 322 10.37 6.13 -25.45
CA ILE A 322 9.70 5.58 -24.27
C ILE A 322 10.69 5.08 -23.23
N ASN A 323 11.77 4.44 -23.61
CA ASN A 323 12.76 3.94 -22.64
C ASN A 323 13.40 5.10 -21.85
N ALA A 324 13.72 6.21 -22.49
CA ALA A 324 14.25 7.37 -21.80
C ALA A 324 13.24 7.95 -20.78
N LEU A 325 11.96 8.04 -21.17
CA LEU A 325 10.87 8.46 -20.29
C LEU A 325 10.73 7.51 -19.08
N ILE A 326 10.74 6.20 -19.28
CA ILE A 326 10.61 5.21 -18.20
C ILE A 326 11.76 5.29 -17.20
N GLN A 327 13.01 5.41 -17.68
CA GLN A 327 14.18 5.53 -16.82
C GLN A 327 14.15 6.83 -16.00
N ALA A 328 13.78 7.94 -16.61
CA ALA A 328 13.64 9.22 -15.93
C ALA A 328 12.53 9.17 -14.85
N LEU A 329 11.37 8.58 -15.18
CA LEU A 329 10.26 8.38 -14.23
C LEU A 329 10.70 7.56 -13.04
N MET A 330 11.38 6.43 -13.27
CA MET A 330 11.84 5.57 -12.18
C MET A 330 12.82 6.30 -11.26
N ALA A 331 13.78 7.03 -11.83
CA ALA A 331 14.72 7.82 -11.06
C ALA A 331 14.02 8.89 -10.21
N ARG A 332 12.99 9.55 -10.76
CA ARG A 332 12.23 10.58 -10.05
C ARG A 332 11.36 10.00 -8.95
N LEU A 333 10.66 8.89 -9.22
CA LEU A 333 9.84 8.21 -8.23
C LEU A 333 10.65 7.70 -7.04
N ALA A 334 11.88 7.23 -7.27
CA ALA A 334 12.81 6.85 -6.21
C ALA A 334 13.17 8.05 -5.31
N GLN A 335 13.42 9.23 -5.88
CA GLN A 335 13.66 10.47 -5.12
C GLN A 335 12.44 10.92 -4.32
N LEU A 336 11.25 10.83 -4.90
CA LEU A 336 9.99 11.18 -4.23
C LEU A 336 9.70 10.21 -3.07
N GLY A 337 10.05 8.93 -3.19
CA GLY A 337 9.94 7.93 -2.12
C GLY A 337 10.87 8.21 -0.94
N GLN A 338 12.05 8.76 -1.18
CA GLN A 338 13.01 9.11 -0.13
C GLN A 338 12.63 10.39 0.64
N ARG A 339 11.86 11.29 0.05
CA ARG A 339 11.45 12.55 0.71
C ARG A 339 10.32 12.40 1.73
N TYR A 340 9.57 11.31 1.69
CA TYR A 340 8.51 11.04 2.67
C TYR A 340 9.01 10.02 3.70
N VAL A 341 9.98 10.43 4.50
CA VAL A 341 10.21 9.85 5.83
C VAL A 341 9.45 10.77 6.79
N PRO A 342 8.28 10.39 7.32
CA PRO A 342 7.76 11.08 8.48
C PRO A 342 8.84 10.91 9.54
N THR A 343 9.34 12.01 10.06
CA THR A 343 10.15 12.00 11.28
C THR A 343 9.32 11.26 12.31
N PRO A 344 9.79 10.15 12.89
CA PRO A 344 9.07 9.54 13.97
C PRO A 344 9.06 10.59 15.08
N GLU A 345 7.90 11.20 15.33
CA GLU A 345 7.64 11.76 16.64
C GLU A 345 7.80 10.60 17.58
N HIS A 346 8.90 10.63 18.33
CA HIS A 346 9.16 9.74 19.43
C HIS A 346 8.01 9.90 20.44
N THR A 347 6.94 9.18 20.24
CA THR A 347 6.13 8.74 21.34
C THR A 347 6.98 7.71 22.06
N HIS A 348 7.79 8.18 23.02
CA HIS A 348 8.22 7.37 24.12
C HIS A 348 6.94 6.90 24.81
N VAL A 349 6.42 5.78 24.39
CA VAL A 349 5.64 4.94 25.27
C VAL A 349 6.68 4.37 26.21
N GLU A 350 6.78 4.97 27.40
CA GLU A 350 7.46 4.33 28.51
C GLU A 350 6.82 2.96 28.64
N GLU A 351 7.59 1.92 28.35
CA GLU A 351 7.26 0.56 28.74
C GLU A 351 7.18 0.56 30.27
N GLU A 352 5.98 0.78 30.81
CA GLU A 352 5.70 0.36 32.17
C GLU A 352 5.89 -1.16 32.18
N ALA A 353 7.03 -1.55 32.71
CA ALA A 353 7.35 -2.93 32.99
C ALA A 353 6.23 -3.50 33.89
N TRP A 354 5.32 -4.24 33.30
CA TRP A 354 4.29 -4.96 34.03
C TRP A 354 4.97 -5.94 34.99
N ASP A 355 4.88 -5.65 36.29
CA ASP A 355 5.36 -6.53 37.35
C ASP A 355 4.26 -7.54 37.71
N PRO A 356 4.42 -8.85 37.39
CA PRO A 356 3.42 -9.87 37.66
C PRO A 356 3.22 -10.19 39.14
N LEU A 357 3.87 -9.46 40.06
CA LEU A 357 3.86 -9.71 41.50
C LEU A 357 3.17 -8.60 42.34
N GLN A 358 2.58 -7.60 41.69
CA GLN A 358 1.69 -6.64 42.40
C GLN A 358 0.24 -7.07 42.36
#